data_b4947704e24d75ce456a54ad888cf25a
#
_entry.id   b4947704e24d75ce456a54ad888cf25a
#
_cell.length_a   1.000
_cell.length_b   1.000
_cell.length_c   1.000
_cell.angle_alpha   90.00
_cell.angle_beta   90.00
_cell.angle_gamma   90.00
#
_symmetry.space_group_name_H-M   'P 1'
#
loop_
_entity.id
_entity.type
_entity.pdbx_description
1 polymer ?
#
loop_
_entity_poly.entity_id
_entity_poly.type
_entity_poly.pdbx_seq_one_letter_code
_entity_poly.pdbx_strand_id
1 'polypeptide(L)'
;MRRSFPALALATLLCAGGAAQEKSLSPVEIAAQQESASNAAYRYRAAIAGLLPLKPGSVAAEIGARSGFVARAMASQVGATGRVIAVTLDPRMVAYMNERARAEGIQNLSATLGQPTATRLDAASIDAAVLVNVFSTLTKQAGMLQSIATALKPGGALLIVDIPREGIGSALAGIDADDVVTLASAAGLKREAESSVVPGQYAIRFRKP
;
A
#
# COMPACT_ATOMS: atom_id res chain seq x y z
N MET A 1 27.89 45.93 63.14
CA MET A 1 28.29 44.58 62.69
C MET A 1 27.37 44.20 61.56
N ARG A 2 27.80 44.34 60.30
CA ARG A 2 27.05 43.86 59.09
C ARG A 2 27.68 42.57 58.64
N ARG A 3 26.89 41.46 58.63
CA ARG A 3 27.30 40.14 58.11
C ARG A 3 26.92 40.10 56.66
N SER A 4 27.90 40.02 55.78
CA SER A 4 27.74 39.76 54.34
C SER A 4 27.50 38.24 54.14
N PHE A 5 26.46 37.89 53.36
CA PHE A 5 26.22 36.55 52.86
C PHE A 5 26.76 36.45 51.42
N PRO A 6 27.47 35.40 51.06
CA PRO A 6 27.92 35.23 49.69
C PRO A 6 26.79 34.71 48.79
N ALA A 7 26.69 35.28 47.60
CA ALA A 7 25.77 34.89 46.56
C ALA A 7 26.13 33.48 46.01
N LEU A 8 25.19 32.56 46.10
CA LEU A 8 25.30 31.22 45.51
C LEU A 8 24.99 31.34 44.01
N ALA A 9 25.98 31.15 43.16
CA ALA A 9 25.79 31.07 41.70
C ALA A 9 25.09 29.76 41.32
N LEU A 10 23.86 29.89 40.84
CA LEU A 10 23.08 28.74 40.29
C LEU A 10 23.59 28.47 38.88
N ALA A 11 24.38 27.40 38.72
CA ALA A 11 24.80 26.91 37.40
C ALA A 11 23.60 26.23 36.72
N THR A 12 22.99 26.87 35.75
CA THR A 12 22.00 26.26 34.86
C THR A 12 22.70 25.29 33.93
N LEU A 13 22.52 24.00 34.24
CA LEU A 13 22.91 22.90 33.35
C LEU A 13 21.95 22.89 32.17
N LEU A 14 22.37 23.39 30.99
CA LEU A 14 21.67 23.19 29.74
C LEU A 14 21.78 21.72 29.39
N CYS A 15 20.74 20.96 29.68
CA CYS A 15 20.53 19.67 29.04
C CYS A 15 20.26 19.88 27.54
N ALA A 16 21.31 19.75 26.72
CA ALA A 16 21.15 19.57 25.28
C ALA A 16 20.44 18.23 25.04
N GLY A 17 19.11 18.28 25.05
CA GLY A 17 18.27 17.16 24.62
C GLY A 17 18.47 16.99 23.12
N GLY A 18 19.44 16.16 22.72
CA GLY A 18 19.51 15.64 21.37
C GLY A 18 18.23 14.84 21.12
N ALA A 19 17.30 15.42 20.35
CA ALA A 19 16.18 14.66 19.81
C ALA A 19 16.78 13.51 19.00
N ALA A 20 16.68 12.30 19.53
CA ALA A 20 17.04 11.08 18.81
C ALA A 20 16.14 11.08 17.55
N GLN A 21 16.72 11.37 16.41
CA GLN A 21 16.05 11.31 15.12
C GLN A 21 15.65 9.86 14.92
N GLU A 22 14.35 9.56 15.01
CA GLU A 22 13.84 8.22 14.75
C GLU A 22 14.37 7.80 13.38
N LYS A 23 15.24 6.80 13.36
CA LYS A 23 15.90 6.32 12.15
C LYS A 23 14.82 5.68 11.27
N SER A 24 14.40 6.37 10.23
CA SER A 24 13.46 5.80 9.27
C SER A 24 14.09 4.55 8.64
N LEU A 25 13.30 3.47 8.53
CA LEU A 25 13.75 2.23 7.91
C LEU A 25 14.23 2.48 6.48
N SER A 26 15.28 1.79 6.09
CA SER A 26 15.74 1.74 4.70
C SER A 26 14.75 0.94 3.83
N PRO A 27 14.74 1.14 2.51
CA PRO A 27 13.91 0.35 1.60
C PRO A 27 14.11 -1.17 1.73
N VAL A 28 15.33 -1.62 1.99
CA VAL A 28 15.65 -3.04 2.21
C VAL A 28 15.02 -3.55 3.50
N GLU A 29 15.09 -2.79 4.60
CA GLU A 29 14.46 -3.16 5.87
C GLU A 29 12.93 -3.18 5.75
N ILE A 30 12.33 -2.20 5.05
CA ILE A 30 10.89 -2.20 4.75
C ILE A 30 10.52 -3.47 3.98
N ALA A 31 11.25 -3.80 2.92
CA ALA A 31 10.99 -4.98 2.11
C ALA A 31 11.15 -6.27 2.92
N ALA A 32 12.18 -6.38 3.75
CA ALA A 32 12.40 -7.55 4.62
C ALA A 32 11.24 -7.76 5.61
N GLN A 33 10.70 -6.69 6.20
CA GLN A 33 9.51 -6.78 7.07
C GLN A 33 8.25 -7.20 6.29
N GLN A 34 8.04 -6.62 5.10
CA GLN A 34 6.87 -6.91 4.29
C GLN A 34 6.88 -8.34 3.71
N GLU A 35 8.07 -8.88 3.43
CA GLU A 35 8.26 -10.19 2.81
C GLU A 35 8.67 -11.27 3.82
N SER A 36 8.45 -11.00 5.10
CA SER A 36 8.70 -12.00 6.14
C SER A 36 7.66 -13.15 6.09
N ALA A 37 8.07 -14.32 6.55
CA ALA A 37 7.19 -15.48 6.67
C ALA A 37 6.01 -15.27 7.64
N SER A 38 6.09 -14.29 8.55
CA SER A 38 5.00 -13.92 9.45
C SER A 38 3.92 -13.07 8.76
N ASN A 39 4.24 -12.40 7.65
CA ASN A 39 3.26 -11.62 6.89
C ASN A 39 2.34 -12.54 6.06
N ALA A 40 1.09 -12.66 6.48
CA ALA A 40 0.11 -13.50 5.79
C ALA A 40 -0.10 -13.05 4.32
N ALA A 41 -0.25 -11.75 4.06
CA ALA A 41 -0.44 -11.24 2.70
C ALA A 41 0.73 -11.60 1.78
N TYR A 42 1.97 -11.57 2.28
CA TYR A 42 3.14 -12.01 1.50
C TYR A 42 3.08 -13.50 1.17
N ARG A 43 2.72 -14.36 2.13
CA ARG A 43 2.59 -15.81 1.89
C ARG A 43 1.53 -16.12 0.84
N TYR A 44 0.42 -15.38 0.87
CA TYR A 44 -0.72 -15.59 -0.03
C TYR A 44 -0.71 -14.68 -1.27
N ARG A 45 0.39 -13.99 -1.57
CA ARG A 45 0.49 -13.03 -2.68
C ARG A 45 0.06 -13.55 -4.05
N ALA A 46 0.39 -14.79 -4.35
CA ALA A 46 -0.02 -15.42 -5.61
C ALA A 46 -1.53 -15.69 -5.64
N ALA A 47 -2.11 -16.12 -4.51
CA ALA A 47 -3.55 -16.32 -4.38
C ALA A 47 -4.31 -14.99 -4.45
N ILE A 48 -3.78 -13.93 -3.81
CA ILE A 48 -4.33 -12.56 -3.92
C ILE A 48 -4.35 -12.12 -5.39
N ALA A 49 -3.22 -12.23 -6.09
CA ALA A 49 -3.14 -11.88 -7.50
C ALA A 49 -4.13 -12.72 -8.35
N GLY A 50 -4.34 -13.99 -8.00
CA GLY A 50 -5.29 -14.89 -8.65
C GLY A 50 -6.78 -14.53 -8.47
N LEU A 51 -7.12 -13.64 -7.52
CA LEU A 51 -8.48 -13.11 -7.38
C LEU A 51 -8.82 -12.03 -8.43
N LEU A 52 -7.81 -11.48 -9.10
CA LEU A 52 -8.00 -10.52 -10.19
C LEU A 52 -8.21 -11.25 -11.52
N PRO A 53 -9.08 -10.75 -12.41
CA PRO A 53 -9.34 -11.36 -13.72
C PRO A 53 -8.23 -11.02 -14.74
N LEU A 54 -6.97 -11.24 -14.34
CA LEU A 54 -5.80 -10.94 -15.18
C LEU A 54 -5.64 -11.98 -16.29
N LYS A 55 -5.23 -11.50 -17.46
CA LYS A 55 -4.92 -12.30 -18.64
C LYS A 55 -3.56 -11.88 -19.20
N PRO A 56 -2.89 -12.71 -19.99
CA PRO A 56 -1.74 -12.26 -20.78
C PRO A 56 -2.08 -10.97 -21.55
N GLY A 57 -1.23 -9.97 -21.43
CA GLY A 57 -1.45 -8.65 -22.02
C GLY A 57 -2.21 -7.64 -21.13
N SER A 58 -2.76 -8.03 -19.99
CA SER A 58 -3.42 -7.09 -19.06
C SER A 58 -2.46 -6.05 -18.52
N VAL A 59 -2.98 -4.85 -18.25
CA VAL A 59 -2.30 -3.79 -17.49
C VAL A 59 -2.89 -3.75 -16.09
N ALA A 60 -2.07 -3.97 -15.06
CA ALA A 60 -2.52 -4.00 -13.67
C ALA A 60 -1.72 -3.01 -12.80
N ALA A 61 -2.29 -2.60 -11.66
CA ALA A 61 -1.62 -1.73 -10.70
C ALA A 61 -1.75 -2.26 -9.27
N GLU A 62 -0.65 -2.22 -8.49
CA GLU A 62 -0.68 -2.34 -7.03
C GLU A 62 -0.62 -0.93 -6.43
N ILE A 63 -1.66 -0.53 -5.70
CA ILE A 63 -1.76 0.80 -5.11
C ILE A 63 -1.36 0.74 -3.64
N GLY A 64 -0.42 1.58 -3.24
CA GLY A 64 0.22 1.51 -1.94
C GLY A 64 1.28 0.39 -1.85
N ALA A 65 1.88 0.07 -2.98
CA ALA A 65 2.96 -0.91 -3.05
C ALA A 65 4.11 -0.49 -2.13
N ARG A 66 4.42 -1.33 -1.15
CA ARG A 66 5.52 -1.09 -0.20
C ARG A 66 6.81 -1.76 -0.68
N SER A 67 6.79 -3.08 -0.89
CA SER A 67 7.90 -3.83 -1.47
C SER A 67 7.60 -4.38 -2.88
N GLY A 68 6.36 -4.22 -3.34
CA GLY A 68 5.92 -4.70 -4.66
C GLY A 68 5.75 -6.21 -4.74
N PHE A 69 5.51 -6.89 -3.63
CA PHE A 69 5.43 -8.36 -3.64
C PHE A 69 4.19 -8.89 -4.39
N VAL A 70 3.05 -8.16 -4.35
CA VAL A 70 1.87 -8.50 -5.15
C VAL A 70 2.07 -8.10 -6.59
N ALA A 71 2.69 -6.95 -6.86
CA ALA A 71 3.03 -6.52 -8.21
C ALA A 71 3.89 -7.56 -8.94
N ARG A 72 4.89 -8.16 -8.27
CA ARG A 72 5.70 -9.24 -8.84
C ARG A 72 4.87 -10.49 -9.15
N ALA A 73 3.92 -10.85 -8.27
CA ALA A 73 3.01 -11.97 -8.53
C ALA A 73 2.09 -11.70 -9.72
N MET A 74 1.56 -10.47 -9.84
CA MET A 74 0.75 -10.05 -11.00
C MET A 74 1.57 -10.02 -12.29
N ALA A 75 2.84 -9.61 -12.25
CA ALA A 75 3.71 -9.55 -13.42
C ALA A 75 3.87 -10.92 -14.10
N SER A 76 3.93 -11.99 -13.31
CA SER A 76 3.94 -13.36 -13.83
C SER A 76 2.64 -13.74 -14.53
N GLN A 77 1.48 -13.26 -14.03
CA GLN A 77 0.16 -13.60 -14.59
C GLN A 77 -0.14 -12.85 -15.89
N VAL A 78 0.23 -11.56 -15.96
CA VAL A 78 -0.01 -10.74 -17.17
C VAL A 78 0.96 -11.10 -18.30
N GLY A 79 2.03 -11.82 -18.02
CA GLY A 79 3.01 -12.27 -19.00
C GLY A 79 3.79 -11.14 -19.67
N ALA A 80 4.66 -11.50 -20.62
CA ALA A 80 5.59 -10.54 -21.25
C ALA A 80 4.90 -9.42 -22.05
N THR A 81 3.67 -9.63 -22.51
CA THR A 81 2.89 -8.63 -23.25
C THR A 81 2.05 -7.73 -22.38
N GLY A 82 1.90 -8.07 -21.08
CA GLY A 82 1.22 -7.26 -20.09
C GLY A 82 2.16 -6.29 -19.39
N ARG A 83 1.60 -5.49 -18.48
CA ARG A 83 2.35 -4.53 -17.68
C ARG A 83 1.79 -4.43 -16.27
N VAL A 84 2.66 -4.30 -15.27
CA VAL A 84 2.27 -4.02 -13.89
C VAL A 84 2.93 -2.72 -13.42
N ILE A 85 2.16 -1.89 -12.73
CA ILE A 85 2.59 -0.61 -12.18
C ILE A 85 2.43 -0.67 -10.65
N ALA A 86 3.55 -0.59 -9.93
CA ALA A 86 3.55 -0.49 -8.48
C ALA A 86 3.53 0.99 -8.08
N VAL A 87 2.43 1.45 -7.48
CA VAL A 87 2.24 2.85 -7.08
C VAL A 87 2.53 3.00 -5.58
N THR A 88 3.45 3.87 -5.19
CA THR A 88 3.84 4.13 -3.81
C THR A 88 3.93 5.64 -3.53
N LEU A 89 3.90 6.05 -2.26
CA LEU A 89 4.12 7.44 -1.84
C LEU A 89 5.57 7.71 -1.43
N ASP A 90 6.41 6.67 -1.32
CA ASP A 90 7.81 6.80 -0.94
C ASP A 90 8.74 6.72 -2.17
N PRO A 91 9.41 7.83 -2.55
CA PRO A 91 10.29 7.84 -3.71
C PRO A 91 11.48 6.85 -3.57
N ARG A 92 11.89 6.54 -2.34
CA ARG A 92 12.95 5.55 -2.08
C ARG A 92 12.47 4.14 -2.49
N MET A 93 11.18 3.83 -2.23
CA MET A 93 10.59 2.56 -2.63
C MET A 93 10.37 2.47 -4.15
N VAL A 94 10.12 3.59 -4.84
CA VAL A 94 10.11 3.61 -6.32
C VAL A 94 11.46 3.16 -6.87
N ALA A 95 12.55 3.75 -6.39
CA ALA A 95 13.90 3.37 -6.81
C ALA A 95 14.20 1.90 -6.51
N TYR A 96 13.91 1.47 -5.27
CA TYR A 96 14.11 0.10 -4.80
C TYR A 96 13.37 -0.93 -5.66
N MET A 97 12.07 -0.73 -5.88
CA MET A 97 11.26 -1.68 -6.66
C MET A 97 11.70 -1.76 -8.13
N ASN A 98 12.07 -0.63 -8.75
CA ASN A 98 12.57 -0.61 -10.12
C ASN A 98 13.94 -1.30 -10.26
N GLU A 99 14.83 -1.09 -9.31
CA GLU A 99 16.13 -1.76 -9.28
C GLU A 99 15.96 -3.26 -9.08
N ARG A 100 15.12 -3.64 -8.13
CA ARG A 100 14.82 -5.04 -7.84
C ARG A 100 14.17 -5.75 -9.03
N ALA A 101 13.20 -5.12 -9.70
CA ALA A 101 12.58 -5.69 -10.89
C ALA A 101 13.62 -5.97 -11.98
N ARG A 102 14.58 -5.07 -12.21
CA ARG A 102 15.69 -5.28 -13.14
C ARG A 102 16.61 -6.42 -12.71
N ALA A 103 16.97 -6.48 -11.43
CA ALA A 103 17.82 -7.54 -10.88
C ALA A 103 17.16 -8.92 -10.96
N GLU A 104 15.84 -9.00 -10.80
CA GLU A 104 15.04 -10.22 -10.91
C GLU A 104 14.64 -10.53 -12.37
N GLY A 105 15.02 -9.72 -13.35
CA GLY A 105 14.68 -9.92 -14.78
C GLY A 105 13.21 -9.69 -15.11
N ILE A 106 12.45 -8.99 -14.26
CA ILE A 106 11.03 -8.70 -14.45
C ILE A 106 10.87 -7.43 -15.29
N GLN A 107 10.79 -7.59 -16.61
CA GLN A 107 10.77 -6.48 -17.56
C GLN A 107 9.42 -5.76 -17.66
N ASN A 108 8.33 -6.40 -17.27
CA ASN A 108 6.96 -5.90 -17.36
C ASN A 108 6.45 -5.29 -16.06
N LEU A 109 7.34 -5.00 -15.08
CA LEU A 109 7.05 -4.32 -13.82
C LEU A 109 7.78 -3.00 -13.74
N SER A 110 7.06 -1.94 -13.40
CA SER A 110 7.64 -0.63 -13.07
C SER A 110 6.99 -0.04 -11.83
N ALA A 111 7.76 0.71 -11.04
CA ALA A 111 7.23 1.47 -9.91
C ALA A 111 7.16 2.97 -10.23
N THR A 112 6.14 3.63 -9.70
CA THR A 112 5.91 5.07 -9.86
C THR A 112 5.42 5.72 -8.56
N LEU A 113 5.57 7.05 -8.51
CA LEU A 113 5.14 7.84 -7.35
C LEU A 113 3.68 8.28 -7.53
N GLY A 114 2.82 7.90 -6.58
CA GLY A 114 1.46 8.40 -6.45
C GLY A 114 1.38 9.66 -5.58
N GLN A 115 0.15 10.01 -5.22
CA GLN A 115 -0.19 11.07 -4.26
C GLN A 115 -1.15 10.54 -3.20
N PRO A 116 -1.30 11.18 -2.04
CA PRO A 116 -2.19 10.71 -0.98
C PRO A 116 -3.67 10.55 -1.40
N THR A 117 -4.09 11.26 -2.45
CA THR A 117 -5.47 11.23 -2.98
C THR A 117 -5.57 10.69 -4.40
N ALA A 118 -4.45 10.37 -5.05
CA ALA A 118 -4.45 10.01 -6.48
C ALA A 118 -3.34 9.04 -6.84
N THR A 119 -3.66 8.09 -7.70
CA THR A 119 -2.70 7.13 -8.25
C THR A 119 -1.73 7.75 -9.25
N ARG A 120 -2.11 8.86 -9.90
CA ARG A 120 -1.44 9.50 -11.06
C ARG A 120 -1.36 8.57 -12.29
N LEU A 121 -2.22 7.59 -12.36
CA LEU A 121 -2.39 6.77 -13.57
C LEU A 121 -3.36 7.46 -14.53
N ASP A 122 -3.14 7.27 -15.83
CA ASP A 122 -3.99 7.82 -16.86
C ASP A 122 -5.41 7.23 -16.81
N ALA A 123 -6.41 7.99 -17.24
CA ALA A 123 -7.79 7.53 -17.30
C ALA A 123 -7.93 6.31 -18.21
N ALA A 124 -8.74 5.34 -17.82
CA ALA A 124 -9.03 4.11 -18.56
C ALA A 124 -7.77 3.39 -19.08
N SER A 125 -6.69 3.39 -18.29
CA SER A 125 -5.39 2.82 -18.67
C SER A 125 -5.12 1.44 -18.12
N ILE A 126 -5.83 1.02 -17.05
CA ILE A 126 -5.58 -0.26 -16.37
C ILE A 126 -6.81 -1.18 -16.41
N ASP A 127 -6.54 -2.49 -16.52
CA ASP A 127 -7.57 -3.53 -16.49
C ASP A 127 -7.91 -3.95 -15.05
N ALA A 128 -6.94 -3.83 -14.14
CA ALA A 128 -7.15 -4.18 -12.74
C ALA A 128 -6.26 -3.37 -11.79
N ALA A 129 -6.74 -3.17 -10.56
CA ALA A 129 -5.99 -2.60 -9.45
C ALA A 129 -6.13 -3.46 -8.19
N VAL A 130 -5.12 -3.44 -7.30
CA VAL A 130 -5.17 -4.07 -5.98
C VAL A 130 -4.62 -3.14 -4.91
N LEU A 131 -5.26 -3.15 -3.73
CA LEU A 131 -4.73 -2.62 -2.47
C LEU A 131 -4.65 -3.78 -1.47
N VAL A 132 -3.51 -3.92 -0.77
CA VAL A 132 -3.32 -4.98 0.23
C VAL A 132 -2.80 -4.39 1.53
N ASN A 133 -3.65 -4.41 2.58
CA ASN A 133 -3.37 -3.84 3.91
C ASN A 133 -2.91 -2.36 3.85
N VAL A 134 -3.55 -1.59 2.99
CA VAL A 134 -3.24 -0.17 2.76
C VAL A 134 -4.48 0.68 2.85
N PHE A 135 -5.65 0.18 2.45
CA PHE A 135 -6.85 0.99 2.33
C PHE A 135 -7.26 1.60 3.68
N SER A 136 -7.21 0.82 4.76
CA SER A 136 -7.46 1.27 6.13
C SER A 136 -6.52 2.38 6.61
N THR A 137 -5.31 2.48 6.04
CA THR A 137 -4.29 3.48 6.42
C THR A 137 -4.38 4.78 5.62
N LEU A 138 -5.19 4.82 4.56
CA LEU A 138 -5.35 6.00 3.72
C LEU A 138 -6.13 7.09 4.45
N THR A 139 -5.59 8.31 4.49
CA THR A 139 -6.26 9.48 5.08
C THR A 139 -7.36 10.08 4.19
N LYS A 140 -7.35 9.77 2.89
CA LYS A 140 -8.27 10.29 1.87
C LYS A 140 -8.81 9.16 0.99
N GLN A 141 -9.45 8.18 1.61
CA GLN A 141 -9.95 6.95 0.97
C GLN A 141 -10.85 7.23 -0.24
N ALA A 142 -11.84 8.13 -0.09
CA ALA A 142 -12.76 8.47 -1.18
C ALA A 142 -12.04 9.05 -2.41
N GLY A 143 -11.08 9.96 -2.21
CA GLY A 143 -10.29 10.54 -3.30
C GLY A 143 -9.45 9.48 -4.02
N MET A 144 -8.83 8.57 -3.27
CA MET A 144 -8.06 7.48 -3.85
C MET A 144 -8.95 6.53 -4.66
N LEU A 145 -10.13 6.15 -4.15
CA LEU A 145 -11.08 5.30 -4.88
C LEU A 145 -11.56 5.97 -6.17
N GLN A 146 -11.85 7.27 -6.13
CA GLN A 146 -12.23 8.02 -7.34
C GLN A 146 -11.10 8.03 -8.38
N SER A 147 -9.85 8.21 -7.94
CA SER A 147 -8.67 8.14 -8.82
C SER A 147 -8.50 6.75 -9.43
N ILE A 148 -8.67 5.69 -8.63
CA ILE A 148 -8.61 4.30 -9.13
C ILE A 148 -9.73 4.02 -10.11
N ALA A 149 -10.97 4.43 -9.78
CA ALA A 149 -12.12 4.26 -10.66
C ALA A 149 -11.92 4.99 -12.01
N THR A 150 -11.28 6.17 -11.98
CA THR A 150 -10.92 6.89 -13.22
C THR A 150 -9.89 6.13 -14.04
N ALA A 151 -8.86 5.57 -13.41
CA ALA A 151 -7.79 4.84 -14.07
C ALA A 151 -8.25 3.48 -14.64
N LEU A 152 -9.23 2.84 -14.02
CA LEU A 152 -9.80 1.58 -14.53
C LEU A 152 -10.51 1.79 -15.85
N LYS A 153 -10.30 0.87 -16.79
CA LYS A 153 -11.12 0.73 -17.99
C LYS A 153 -12.55 0.32 -17.63
N PRO A 154 -13.57 0.62 -18.48
CA PRO A 154 -14.88 -0.02 -18.33
C PRO A 154 -14.73 -1.55 -18.24
N GLY A 155 -15.44 -2.18 -17.30
CA GLY A 155 -15.29 -3.61 -16.99
C GLY A 155 -14.03 -3.96 -16.18
N GLY A 156 -13.17 -3.01 -15.85
CA GLY A 156 -11.97 -3.21 -15.05
C GLY A 156 -12.28 -3.55 -13.58
N ALA A 157 -11.37 -4.25 -12.92
CA ALA A 157 -11.55 -4.77 -11.56
C ALA A 157 -10.69 -4.03 -10.52
N LEU A 158 -11.27 -3.78 -9.35
CA LEU A 158 -10.53 -3.37 -8.14
C LEU A 158 -10.63 -4.48 -7.10
N LEU A 159 -9.51 -4.91 -6.54
CA LEU A 159 -9.46 -5.80 -5.38
C LEU A 159 -8.93 -5.03 -4.16
N ILE A 160 -9.68 -5.07 -3.06
CA ILE A 160 -9.23 -4.55 -1.77
C ILE A 160 -9.12 -5.73 -0.80
N VAL A 161 -7.92 -5.97 -0.30
CA VAL A 161 -7.61 -6.94 0.76
C VAL A 161 -7.22 -6.15 1.99
N ASP A 162 -7.95 -6.29 3.09
CA ASP A 162 -7.65 -5.56 4.32
C ASP A 162 -8.13 -6.34 5.55
N ILE A 163 -7.82 -5.82 6.72
CA ILE A 163 -8.10 -6.41 8.02
C ILE A 163 -9.39 -5.78 8.57
N PRO A 164 -10.37 -6.57 9.06
CA PRO A 164 -11.55 -6.01 9.71
C PRO A 164 -11.17 -5.30 11.02
N ARG A 165 -11.92 -4.27 11.38
CA ARG A 165 -11.66 -3.45 12.58
C ARG A 165 -11.66 -4.27 13.87
N GLU A 166 -12.52 -5.29 13.96
CA GLU A 166 -12.69 -6.11 15.15
C GLU A 166 -11.64 -7.22 15.33
N GLY A 167 -10.79 -7.48 14.36
CA GLY A 167 -9.77 -8.55 14.40
C GLY A 167 -8.46 -8.15 15.08
N ILE A 168 -8.34 -6.94 15.64
CA ILE A 168 -7.04 -6.36 15.99
C ILE A 168 -6.89 -6.17 17.50
N GLY A 169 -6.05 -6.99 18.09
CA GLY A 169 -5.28 -6.56 19.26
C GLY A 169 -4.38 -5.36 18.86
N SER A 170 -4.95 -4.19 18.81
CA SER A 170 -4.41 -2.86 19.10
C SER A 170 -3.49 -2.09 18.14
N ALA A 171 -2.83 -2.58 17.14
CA ALA A 171 -1.78 -1.77 16.50
C ALA A 171 -2.00 -1.40 15.02
N LEU A 172 -2.93 -2.02 14.33
CA LEU A 172 -3.21 -1.71 12.93
C LEU A 172 -4.64 -1.17 12.79
N ALA A 173 -4.80 -0.01 12.20
CA ALA A 173 -6.12 0.51 11.86
C ALA A 173 -6.75 -0.41 10.81
N GLY A 174 -7.74 -1.23 11.21
CA GLY A 174 -8.57 -2.00 10.31
C GLY A 174 -9.73 -1.16 9.79
N ILE A 175 -10.40 -1.65 8.77
CA ILE A 175 -11.64 -1.07 8.24
C ILE A 175 -12.65 -2.18 7.98
N ASP A 176 -13.92 -1.93 8.29
CA ASP A 176 -14.96 -2.93 8.10
C ASP A 176 -15.29 -3.09 6.61
N ALA A 177 -15.61 -4.32 6.21
CA ALA A 177 -15.94 -4.65 4.83
C ALA A 177 -17.09 -3.79 4.27
N ASP A 178 -18.12 -3.51 5.11
CA ASP A 178 -19.27 -2.70 4.72
C ASP A 178 -18.91 -1.23 4.47
N ASP A 179 -17.96 -0.66 5.25
CA ASP A 179 -17.43 0.68 5.02
C ASP A 179 -16.70 0.74 3.67
N VAL A 180 -15.90 -0.29 3.35
CA VAL A 180 -15.21 -0.40 2.07
C VAL A 180 -16.21 -0.47 0.90
N VAL A 181 -17.26 -1.28 1.04
CA VAL A 181 -18.31 -1.41 0.02
C VAL A 181 -19.03 -0.08 -0.19
N THR A 182 -19.35 0.62 0.89
CA THR A 182 -20.00 1.94 0.84
C THR A 182 -19.15 2.96 0.09
N LEU A 183 -17.87 3.06 0.45
CA LEU A 183 -16.93 4.00 -0.17
C LEU A 183 -16.67 3.67 -1.64
N ALA A 184 -16.50 2.39 -1.98
CA ALA A 184 -16.28 1.94 -3.35
C ALA A 184 -17.52 2.20 -4.24
N SER A 185 -18.73 1.96 -3.70
CA SER A 185 -19.98 2.24 -4.38
C SER A 185 -20.16 3.74 -4.66
N ALA A 186 -19.79 4.60 -3.71
CA ALA A 186 -19.79 6.05 -3.91
C ALA A 186 -18.82 6.52 -5.01
N ALA A 187 -17.74 5.74 -5.27
CA ALA A 187 -16.82 5.97 -6.39
C ALA A 187 -17.30 5.35 -7.73
N GLY A 188 -18.52 4.79 -7.77
CA GLY A 188 -19.11 4.19 -8.97
C GLY A 188 -18.67 2.74 -9.24
N LEU A 189 -18.06 2.08 -8.27
CA LEU A 189 -17.63 0.69 -8.38
C LEU A 189 -18.70 -0.25 -7.81
N LYS A 190 -18.98 -1.35 -8.50
CA LYS A 190 -19.97 -2.35 -8.05
C LYS A 190 -19.28 -3.56 -7.42
N ARG A 191 -19.70 -3.98 -6.23
CA ARG A 191 -19.23 -5.22 -5.61
C ARG A 191 -19.55 -6.41 -6.51
N GLU A 192 -18.56 -7.26 -6.77
CA GLU A 192 -18.67 -8.44 -7.64
C GLU A 192 -18.46 -9.76 -6.89
N ALA A 193 -17.47 -9.80 -5.99
CA ALA A 193 -17.13 -11.01 -5.26
C ALA A 193 -16.45 -10.68 -3.94
N GLU A 194 -16.47 -11.65 -3.02
CA GLU A 194 -15.73 -11.65 -1.77
C GLU A 194 -15.02 -12.98 -1.55
N SER A 195 -13.87 -12.94 -0.87
CA SER A 195 -13.06 -14.11 -0.55
C SER A 195 -12.35 -13.89 0.79
N SER A 196 -12.03 -14.97 1.47
CA SER A 196 -11.20 -15.00 2.69
C SER A 196 -9.89 -15.76 2.45
N VAL A 197 -9.29 -15.58 1.27
CA VAL A 197 -8.07 -16.29 0.85
C VAL A 197 -6.88 -16.03 1.79
N VAL A 198 -6.83 -14.88 2.45
CA VAL A 198 -5.81 -14.57 3.45
C VAL A 198 -6.42 -14.73 4.84
N PRO A 199 -5.87 -15.58 5.71
CA PRO A 199 -6.39 -15.78 7.06
C PRO A 199 -6.48 -14.45 7.84
N GLY A 200 -7.66 -14.16 8.44
CA GLY A 200 -7.91 -12.95 9.21
C GLY A 200 -8.11 -11.68 8.38
N GLN A 201 -8.22 -11.81 7.06
CA GLN A 201 -8.46 -10.68 6.16
C GLN A 201 -9.63 -11.00 5.24
N TYR A 202 -10.37 -9.97 4.84
CA TYR A 202 -11.31 -10.07 3.73
C TYR A 202 -10.64 -9.62 2.43
N ALA A 203 -11.17 -10.10 1.31
CA ALA A 203 -10.78 -9.67 -0.03
C ALA A 203 -12.06 -9.39 -0.83
N ILE A 204 -12.32 -8.12 -1.14
CA ILE A 204 -13.52 -7.72 -1.87
C ILE A 204 -13.12 -7.24 -3.26
N ARG A 205 -13.72 -7.87 -4.28
CA ARG A 205 -13.54 -7.44 -5.66
C ARG A 205 -14.72 -6.60 -6.11
N PHE A 206 -14.39 -5.50 -6.74
CA PHE A 206 -15.31 -4.56 -7.37
C PHE A 206 -15.07 -4.52 -8.86
N ARG A 207 -16.11 -4.13 -9.61
CA ARG A 207 -16.03 -3.90 -11.06
C ARG A 207 -16.46 -2.48 -11.37
N LYS A 208 -15.74 -1.82 -12.27
CA LYS A 208 -16.19 -0.59 -12.93
C LYS A 208 -17.20 -0.97 -14.01
N PRO A 209 -18.43 -0.40 -14.00
CA PRO A 209 -19.43 -0.60 -15.05
C PRO A 209 -18.93 -0.22 -16.43
#